data_55041dcde4630bcd2f59c444464689e3
#
_entry.id   55041dcde4630bcd2f59c444464689e3
#
_cell.length_a   1.000
_cell.length_b   1.000
_cell.length_c   1.000
_cell.angle_alpha   90.00
_cell.angle_beta   90.00
_cell.angle_gamma   90.00
#
_symmetry.space_group_name_H-M   'P 1'
#
loop_
_entity.id
_entity.type
_entity.pdbx_description
1 polymer ?
#
loop_
_entity_poly.entity_id
_entity_poly.type
_entity_poly.pdbx_seq_one_letter_code
_entity_poly.pdbx_strand_id
1 'polypeptide(L)'
;GRQTPVRVTFNNLRTPARLAGVLARKLEPDSLTWVPTLMSDSLAKQYGLSAQTLFTLFIPNTYEFYWNTTPDAFLQRMKKETDRFWSSREAKLARCGLSREEVYTLASIVYEETKRTAEMPRVAGVYINRLRRGMPLQADPTVKYAVGDFSLRRVLHRHLEVDSPYNTYKYPGLPPGPICMPSIDAIDAVLNYEDHDYLYFCAKADLSGEHVFAHTLNEHNRNAQAYARALNRRGIR
;
A
#
# COMPACT_ATOMS: atom_id res chain seq x y z
N GLY A 1 6.54 15.22 -37.88
CA GLY A 1 6.79 16.16 -36.78
C GLY A 1 7.42 15.44 -35.60
N ARG A 2 8.41 16.03 -34.95
CA ARG A 2 9.01 15.48 -33.72
C ARG A 2 7.99 15.68 -32.59
N GLN A 3 7.40 14.59 -32.09
CA GLN A 3 6.59 14.63 -30.87
C GLN A 3 7.52 14.78 -29.66
N THR A 4 7.28 15.78 -28.83
CA THR A 4 7.97 15.94 -27.55
C THR A 4 7.31 15.04 -26.51
N PRO A 5 8.06 14.18 -25.81
CA PRO A 5 7.49 13.37 -24.74
C PRO A 5 6.96 14.24 -23.59
N VAL A 6 5.86 13.84 -22.99
CA VAL A 6 5.30 14.42 -21.77
C VAL A 6 5.68 13.58 -20.56
N ARG A 7 6.03 14.23 -19.44
CA ARG A 7 6.36 13.56 -18.20
C ARG A 7 5.10 13.33 -17.38
N VAL A 8 4.84 12.07 -17.07
CA VAL A 8 3.74 11.62 -16.23
C VAL A 8 4.32 11.07 -14.94
N THR A 9 4.04 11.73 -13.83
CA THR A 9 4.45 11.29 -12.49
C THR A 9 3.23 10.80 -11.73
N PHE A 10 3.32 9.60 -11.16
CA PHE A 10 2.31 9.10 -10.24
C PHE A 10 2.95 8.40 -9.05
N ASN A 11 2.43 8.69 -7.88
CA ASN A 11 2.86 8.16 -6.60
C ASN A 11 1.69 8.25 -5.61
N ASN A 12 1.68 7.40 -4.61
CA ASN A 12 0.69 7.40 -3.52
C ASN A 12 -0.77 7.61 -3.97
N LEU A 13 -1.11 7.13 -5.16
CA LEU A 13 -2.49 7.17 -5.64
C LEU A 13 -3.28 6.03 -4.97
N ARG A 14 -4.50 6.33 -4.53
CA ARG A 14 -5.32 5.37 -3.77
C ARG A 14 -6.40 4.68 -4.59
N THR A 15 -6.75 5.25 -5.73
CA THR A 15 -7.84 4.72 -6.56
C THR A 15 -7.50 4.79 -8.03
N PRO A 16 -8.04 3.86 -8.86
CA PRO A 16 -7.93 3.93 -10.32
C PRO A 16 -8.44 5.25 -10.90
N ALA A 17 -9.50 5.82 -10.31
CA ALA A 17 -10.05 7.11 -10.74
C ALA A 17 -9.04 8.27 -10.56
N ARG A 18 -8.24 8.26 -9.49
CA ARG A 18 -7.18 9.25 -9.29
C ARG A 18 -6.05 9.09 -10.31
N LEU A 19 -5.67 7.85 -10.64
CA LEU A 19 -4.70 7.58 -11.70
C LEU A 19 -5.24 8.05 -13.05
N ALA A 20 -6.49 7.72 -13.39
CA ALA A 20 -7.18 8.20 -14.59
C ALA A 20 -7.13 9.74 -14.69
N GLY A 21 -7.39 10.44 -13.59
CA GLY A 21 -7.30 11.91 -13.56
C GLY A 21 -5.88 12.45 -13.77
N VAL A 22 -4.83 11.75 -13.34
CA VAL A 22 -3.44 12.12 -13.63
C VAL A 22 -3.15 11.92 -15.12
N LEU A 23 -3.55 10.78 -15.69
CA LEU A 23 -3.32 10.44 -17.10
C LEU A 23 -4.06 11.39 -18.04
N ALA A 24 -5.35 11.64 -17.78
CA ALA A 24 -6.18 12.53 -18.60
C ALA A 24 -5.70 13.99 -18.63
N ARG A 25 -4.95 14.44 -17.63
CA ARG A 25 -4.34 15.79 -17.65
C ARG A 25 -3.06 15.87 -18.48
N LYS A 26 -2.47 14.75 -18.85
CA LYS A 26 -1.17 14.68 -19.49
C LYS A 26 -1.20 14.02 -20.88
N LEU A 27 -2.15 13.15 -21.11
CA LEU A 27 -2.29 12.39 -22.35
C LEU A 27 -3.61 12.74 -23.05
N GLU A 28 -3.70 12.45 -24.32
CA GLU A 28 -4.85 12.78 -25.17
C GLU A 28 -6.17 12.14 -24.70
N PRO A 29 -6.22 10.84 -24.32
CA PRO A 29 -7.45 10.24 -23.86
C PRO A 29 -7.94 10.89 -22.55
N ASP A 30 -9.23 11.15 -22.46
CA ASP A 30 -9.88 11.77 -21.32
C ASP A 30 -10.18 10.78 -20.17
N SER A 31 -10.73 11.28 -19.07
CA SER A 31 -11.09 10.46 -17.93
C SER A 31 -12.20 9.45 -18.22
N LEU A 32 -13.09 9.73 -19.18
CA LEU A 32 -14.15 8.81 -19.59
C LEU A 32 -13.58 7.57 -20.28
N THR A 33 -12.41 7.69 -20.90
CA THR A 33 -11.65 6.60 -21.48
C THR A 33 -10.82 5.87 -20.40
N TRP A 34 -10.10 6.61 -19.54
CA TRP A 34 -9.18 6.01 -18.57
C TRP A 34 -9.88 5.27 -17.43
N VAL A 35 -10.99 5.81 -16.88
CA VAL A 35 -11.65 5.20 -15.73
C VAL A 35 -12.15 3.79 -16.04
N PRO A 36 -12.96 3.56 -17.10
CA PRO A 36 -13.41 2.20 -17.44
C PRO A 36 -12.24 1.26 -17.74
N THR A 37 -11.19 1.75 -18.41
CA THR A 37 -10.00 0.95 -18.73
C THR A 37 -9.31 0.45 -17.45
N LEU A 38 -9.03 1.35 -16.50
CA LEU A 38 -8.33 1.01 -15.26
C LEU A 38 -9.18 0.23 -14.24
N MET A 39 -10.49 0.11 -14.47
CA MET A 39 -11.42 -0.65 -13.64
C MET A 39 -11.92 -1.94 -14.34
N SER A 40 -11.41 -2.25 -15.53
CA SER A 40 -11.85 -3.40 -16.31
C SER A 40 -11.26 -4.71 -15.78
N ASP A 41 -12.12 -5.60 -15.31
CA ASP A 41 -11.71 -6.94 -14.89
C ASP A 41 -11.22 -7.79 -16.10
N SER A 42 -11.84 -7.63 -17.25
CA SER A 42 -11.41 -8.32 -18.48
C SER A 42 -10.01 -7.89 -18.92
N LEU A 43 -9.70 -6.60 -18.78
CA LEU A 43 -8.37 -6.07 -19.05
C LEU A 43 -7.35 -6.56 -18.01
N ALA A 44 -7.67 -6.54 -16.73
CA ALA A 44 -6.79 -7.05 -15.69
C ALA A 44 -6.39 -8.51 -15.94
N LYS A 45 -7.34 -9.35 -16.36
CA LYS A 45 -7.09 -10.75 -16.70
C LYS A 45 -6.08 -10.94 -17.84
N GLN A 46 -5.99 -10.02 -18.78
CA GLN A 46 -4.98 -10.08 -19.86
C GLN A 46 -3.54 -9.96 -19.32
N TYR A 47 -3.38 -9.36 -18.15
CA TYR A 47 -2.12 -9.22 -17.44
C TYR A 47 -1.94 -10.26 -16.32
N GLY A 48 -2.84 -11.24 -16.19
CA GLY A 48 -2.82 -12.24 -15.13
C GLY A 48 -3.26 -11.69 -13.77
N LEU A 49 -3.98 -10.57 -13.74
CA LEU A 49 -4.41 -9.84 -12.57
C LEU A 49 -5.94 -9.84 -12.43
N SER A 50 -6.44 -9.39 -11.30
CA SER A 50 -7.84 -9.04 -11.07
C SER A 50 -8.01 -7.50 -11.08
N ALA A 51 -9.25 -7.01 -11.11
CA ALA A 51 -9.50 -5.58 -10.98
C ALA A 51 -8.91 -5.01 -9.68
N GLN A 52 -8.90 -5.79 -8.59
CA GLN A 52 -8.33 -5.39 -7.30
C GLN A 52 -6.80 -5.33 -7.31
N THR A 53 -6.15 -6.21 -8.08
CA THR A 53 -4.68 -6.28 -8.17
C THR A 53 -4.10 -5.56 -9.37
N LEU A 54 -4.91 -5.05 -10.32
CA LEU A 54 -4.42 -4.31 -11.49
C LEU A 54 -3.50 -3.15 -11.09
N PHE A 55 -3.75 -2.55 -9.92
CA PHE A 55 -2.96 -1.43 -9.43
C PHE A 55 -1.49 -1.81 -9.16
N THR A 56 -1.19 -3.09 -8.95
CA THR A 56 0.19 -3.61 -8.79
C THR A 56 1.03 -3.51 -10.06
N LEU A 57 0.38 -3.27 -11.21
CA LEU A 57 1.05 -3.02 -12.48
C LEU A 57 1.78 -1.65 -12.51
N PHE A 58 1.50 -0.76 -11.57
CA PHE A 58 1.99 0.61 -11.60
C PHE A 58 3.03 0.84 -10.50
N ILE A 59 4.31 0.78 -10.88
CA ILE A 59 5.40 1.16 -9.97
C ILE A 59 5.48 2.69 -9.93
N PRO A 60 5.46 3.31 -8.72
CA PRO A 60 5.51 4.77 -8.62
C PRO A 60 6.83 5.32 -9.16
N ASN A 61 6.73 6.22 -10.14
CA ASN A 61 7.87 6.86 -10.77
C ASN A 61 7.39 8.02 -11.68
N THR A 62 8.34 8.66 -12.35
CA THR A 62 8.11 9.57 -13.47
C THR A 62 8.45 8.85 -14.77
N TYR A 63 7.49 8.76 -15.65
CA TYR A 63 7.62 8.12 -16.96
C TYR A 63 7.45 9.14 -18.08
N GLU A 64 8.11 8.93 -19.20
CA GLU A 64 7.92 9.72 -20.41
C GLU A 64 7.03 8.96 -21.38
N PHE A 65 5.98 9.63 -21.85
CA PHE A 65 5.04 9.15 -22.85
C PHE A 65 4.86 10.17 -23.97
N TYR A 66 4.46 9.72 -25.12
CA TYR A 66 3.93 10.63 -26.13
C TYR A 66 2.51 11.05 -25.76
N TRP A 67 2.15 12.30 -26.06
CA TRP A 67 0.83 12.84 -25.72
C TRP A 67 -0.32 11.99 -26.23
N ASN A 68 -0.22 11.42 -27.43
CA ASN A 68 -1.22 10.55 -28.05
C ASN A 68 -1.11 9.08 -27.62
N THR A 69 -0.47 8.77 -26.50
CA THR A 69 -0.37 7.39 -26.00
C THR A 69 -1.74 6.85 -25.65
N THR A 70 -2.11 5.75 -26.32
CA THR A 70 -3.38 5.05 -26.06
C THR A 70 -3.34 4.30 -24.72
N PRO A 71 -4.51 3.98 -24.12
CA PRO A 71 -4.56 3.18 -22.89
C PRO A 71 -3.84 1.84 -23.00
N ASP A 72 -3.98 1.15 -24.13
CA ASP A 72 -3.30 -0.14 -24.36
C ASP A 72 -1.76 0.03 -24.41
N ALA A 73 -1.26 1.01 -25.16
CA ALA A 73 0.17 1.30 -25.21
C ALA A 73 0.73 1.71 -23.83
N PHE A 74 -0.05 2.45 -23.04
CA PHE A 74 0.29 2.79 -21.66
C PHE A 74 0.43 1.55 -20.79
N LEU A 75 -0.56 0.66 -20.81
CA LEU A 75 -0.53 -0.56 -19.98
C LEU A 75 0.59 -1.53 -20.39
N GLN A 76 0.82 -1.69 -21.68
CA GLN A 76 1.96 -2.48 -22.18
C GLN A 76 3.30 -1.90 -21.71
N ARG A 77 3.43 -0.58 -21.69
CA ARG A 77 4.63 0.08 -21.15
C ARG A 77 4.75 -0.16 -19.65
N MET A 78 3.67 -0.03 -18.89
CA MET A 78 3.69 -0.29 -17.45
C MET A 78 4.06 -1.73 -17.14
N LYS A 79 3.55 -2.69 -17.89
CA LYS A 79 3.94 -4.11 -17.75
C LYS A 79 5.45 -4.29 -17.90
N LYS A 80 6.05 -3.70 -18.93
CA LYS A 80 7.52 -3.78 -19.15
C LYS A 80 8.31 -3.16 -18.00
N GLU A 81 7.87 -2.01 -17.49
CA GLU A 81 8.54 -1.34 -16.36
C GLU A 81 8.42 -2.15 -15.08
N THR A 82 7.25 -2.74 -14.84
CA THR A 82 6.99 -3.61 -13.69
C THR A 82 7.80 -4.90 -13.78
N ASP A 83 7.88 -5.54 -14.95
CA ASP A 83 8.70 -6.73 -15.12
C ASP A 83 10.19 -6.43 -14.89
N ARG A 84 10.68 -5.29 -15.39
CA ARG A 84 12.04 -4.83 -15.14
C ARG A 84 12.29 -4.56 -13.65
N PHE A 85 11.34 -3.94 -12.97
CA PHE A 85 11.42 -3.67 -11.54
C PHE A 85 11.55 -4.96 -10.73
N TRP A 86 10.71 -5.95 -11.02
CA TRP A 86 10.71 -7.22 -10.30
C TRP A 86 11.89 -8.13 -10.67
N SER A 87 12.36 -8.11 -11.92
CA SER A 87 13.50 -8.94 -12.35
C SER A 87 14.77 -8.69 -11.53
N SER A 88 14.99 -7.45 -11.11
CA SER A 88 16.12 -7.11 -10.22
C SER A 88 15.89 -7.51 -8.74
N ARG A 89 14.71 -8.02 -8.39
CA ARG A 89 14.27 -8.35 -7.02
C ARG A 89 13.87 -9.82 -6.84
N GLU A 90 14.00 -10.66 -7.84
CA GLU A 90 13.54 -12.06 -7.82
C GLU A 90 14.12 -12.87 -6.67
N ALA A 91 15.42 -12.75 -6.37
CA ALA A 91 16.04 -13.44 -5.25
C ALA A 91 15.45 -13.03 -3.88
N LYS A 92 15.11 -11.76 -3.73
CA LYS A 92 14.48 -11.23 -2.50
C LYS A 92 13.03 -11.68 -2.40
N LEU A 93 12.31 -11.67 -3.51
CA LEU A 93 10.93 -12.15 -3.61
C LEU A 93 10.83 -13.63 -3.22
N ALA A 94 11.72 -14.48 -3.77
CA ALA A 94 11.77 -15.89 -3.43
C ALA A 94 12.04 -16.12 -1.93
N ARG A 95 12.92 -15.33 -1.31
CA ARG A 95 13.21 -15.38 0.12
C ARG A 95 12.05 -14.91 0.99
N CYS A 96 11.30 -13.92 0.53
CA CYS A 96 10.14 -13.37 1.24
C CYS A 96 8.99 -14.39 1.32
N GLY A 97 8.83 -15.24 0.29
CA GLY A 97 7.77 -16.26 0.22
C GLY A 97 6.39 -15.71 -0.10
N LEU A 98 6.30 -14.49 -0.60
CA LEU A 98 5.06 -13.83 -1.06
C LEU A 98 5.12 -13.62 -2.58
N SER A 99 3.96 -13.54 -3.23
CA SER A 99 3.87 -13.13 -4.64
C SER A 99 4.18 -11.64 -4.82
N ARG A 100 4.38 -11.20 -6.06
CA ARG A 100 4.59 -9.78 -6.39
C ARG A 100 3.43 -8.91 -5.93
N GLU A 101 2.19 -9.39 -6.14
CA GLU A 101 0.95 -8.73 -5.76
C GLU A 101 0.80 -8.66 -4.24
N GLU A 102 1.15 -9.73 -3.53
CA GLU A 102 1.14 -9.78 -2.06
C GLU A 102 2.18 -8.85 -1.45
N VAL A 103 3.40 -8.82 -1.98
CA VAL A 103 4.44 -7.85 -1.55
C VAL A 103 3.97 -6.43 -1.77
N TYR A 104 3.40 -6.12 -2.94
CA TYR A 104 2.90 -4.79 -3.25
C TYR A 104 1.73 -4.40 -2.33
N THR A 105 0.81 -5.34 -2.08
CA THR A 105 -0.33 -5.15 -1.17
C THR A 105 0.14 -4.87 0.25
N LEU A 106 1.05 -5.68 0.78
CA LEU A 106 1.62 -5.47 2.12
C LEU A 106 2.40 -4.15 2.19
N ALA A 107 3.17 -3.82 1.15
CA ALA A 107 3.89 -2.55 1.06
C ALA A 107 2.95 -1.34 1.11
N SER A 108 1.76 -1.44 0.51
CA SER A 108 0.76 -0.36 0.59
C SER A 108 0.25 -0.13 2.02
N ILE A 109 0.16 -1.19 2.82
CA ILE A 109 -0.21 -1.11 4.25
C ILE A 109 0.94 -0.48 5.04
N VAL A 110 2.16 -1.01 4.89
CA VAL A 110 3.37 -0.49 5.57
C VAL A 110 3.57 1.00 5.27
N TYR A 111 3.38 1.41 4.01
CA TYR A 111 3.52 2.79 3.58
C TYR A 111 2.52 3.75 4.25
N GLU A 112 1.31 3.28 4.53
CA GLU A 112 0.30 4.08 5.21
C GLU A 112 0.45 4.05 6.75
N GLU A 113 1.10 3.03 7.32
CA GLU A 113 1.40 2.95 8.76
C GLU A 113 2.50 3.91 9.18
N THR A 114 3.59 3.97 8.43
CA THR A 114 4.71 4.85 8.78
C THR A 114 5.28 5.55 7.56
N LYS A 115 5.65 6.81 7.73
CA LYS A 115 6.43 7.57 6.72
C LYS A 115 7.92 7.55 7.00
N ARG A 116 8.34 6.87 8.07
CA ARG A 116 9.75 6.69 8.44
C ARG A 116 10.31 5.47 7.72
N THR A 117 11.05 5.69 6.65
CA THR A 117 11.63 4.60 5.84
C THR A 117 12.48 3.64 6.67
N ALA A 118 13.19 4.14 7.68
CA ALA A 118 14.00 3.31 8.59
C ALA A 118 13.19 2.31 9.44
N GLU A 119 11.90 2.58 9.70
CA GLU A 119 11.03 1.67 10.46
C GLU A 119 10.26 0.70 9.57
N MET A 120 10.11 0.99 8.28
CA MET A 120 9.32 0.17 7.37
C MET A 120 9.72 -1.31 7.36
N PRO A 121 11.01 -1.70 7.37
CA PRO A 121 11.39 -3.11 7.41
C PRO A 121 10.94 -3.82 8.69
N ARG A 122 10.96 -3.13 9.83
CA ARG A 122 10.50 -3.68 11.11
C ARG A 122 8.98 -3.81 11.17
N VAL A 123 8.25 -2.80 10.69
CA VAL A 123 6.77 -2.85 10.56
C VAL A 123 6.37 -3.98 9.61
N ALA A 124 7.05 -4.14 8.48
CA ALA A 124 6.83 -5.24 7.55
C ALA A 124 7.03 -6.61 8.24
N GLY A 125 8.09 -6.74 9.06
CA GLY A 125 8.36 -7.94 9.83
C GLY A 125 7.22 -8.32 10.79
N VAL A 126 6.61 -7.32 11.47
CA VAL A 126 5.42 -7.57 12.32
C VAL A 126 4.28 -8.17 11.51
N TYR A 127 3.96 -7.59 10.36
CA TYR A 127 2.87 -8.09 9.52
C TYR A 127 3.16 -9.47 8.94
N ILE A 128 4.38 -9.73 8.50
CA ILE A 128 4.80 -11.07 8.02
C ILE A 128 4.69 -12.10 9.15
N ASN A 129 5.07 -11.75 10.38
CA ASN A 129 4.92 -12.62 11.54
C ASN A 129 3.44 -12.94 11.84
N ARG A 130 2.56 -11.94 11.73
CA ARG A 130 1.11 -12.15 11.88
C ARG A 130 0.55 -13.03 10.77
N LEU A 131 0.91 -12.80 9.50
CA LEU A 131 0.49 -13.65 8.37
C LEU A 131 0.90 -15.11 8.59
N ARG A 132 2.16 -15.37 8.98
CA ARG A 132 2.67 -16.72 9.25
C ARG A 132 1.94 -17.44 10.39
N ARG A 133 1.39 -16.68 11.35
CA ARG A 133 0.63 -17.19 12.49
C ARG A 133 -0.89 -17.22 12.26
N GLY A 134 -1.36 -16.84 11.07
CA GLY A 134 -2.79 -16.74 10.78
C GLY A 134 -3.51 -15.67 11.60
N MET A 135 -2.77 -14.69 12.13
CA MET A 135 -3.35 -13.59 12.90
C MET A 135 -3.91 -12.51 11.95
N PRO A 136 -5.05 -11.88 12.30
CA PRO A 136 -5.53 -10.71 11.59
C PRO A 136 -4.47 -9.59 11.60
N LEU A 137 -4.30 -8.86 10.50
CA LEU A 137 -3.30 -7.78 10.44
C LEU A 137 -3.68 -6.60 11.33
N GLN A 138 -4.98 -6.31 11.48
CA GLN A 138 -5.52 -5.22 12.30
C GLN A 138 -4.87 -3.86 11.98
N ALA A 139 -4.75 -3.59 10.68
CA ALA A 139 -4.13 -2.37 10.17
C ALA A 139 -5.20 -1.28 9.95
N ASP A 140 -5.14 -0.19 10.70
CA ASP A 140 -6.07 0.95 10.59
C ASP A 140 -6.19 1.51 9.17
N PRO A 141 -5.11 1.61 8.36
CA PRO A 141 -5.20 2.08 6.98
C PRO A 141 -6.13 1.24 6.10
N THR A 142 -6.22 -0.06 6.33
CA THR A 142 -7.11 -0.95 5.58
C THR A 142 -8.58 -0.68 5.90
N VAL A 143 -8.88 -0.33 7.15
CA VAL A 143 -10.23 0.07 7.58
C VAL A 143 -10.63 1.41 6.94
N LYS A 144 -9.72 2.39 6.92
CA LYS A 144 -9.96 3.67 6.23
C LYS A 144 -10.27 3.48 4.75
N TYR A 145 -9.54 2.57 4.12
CA TYR A 145 -9.78 2.20 2.72
C TYR A 145 -11.15 1.50 2.55
N ALA A 146 -11.48 0.56 3.42
CA ALA A 146 -12.75 -0.17 3.41
C ALA A 146 -13.97 0.76 3.60
N VAL A 147 -13.85 1.77 4.46
CA VAL A 147 -14.89 2.81 4.68
C VAL A 147 -14.96 3.78 3.50
N GLY A 148 -13.86 3.96 2.75
CA GLY A 148 -13.76 4.92 1.64
C GLY A 148 -13.61 6.38 2.09
N ASP A 149 -13.40 6.62 3.39
CA ASP A 149 -13.17 7.96 3.94
C ASP A 149 -11.71 8.13 4.35
N PHE A 150 -10.94 8.74 3.47
CA PHE A 150 -9.52 9.02 3.68
C PHE A 150 -9.24 10.27 4.54
N SER A 151 -10.27 11.01 4.91
CA SER A 151 -10.18 12.16 5.82
C SER A 151 -10.17 11.76 7.29
N LEU A 152 -10.51 10.50 7.59
CA LEU A 152 -10.54 9.97 8.94
C LEU A 152 -9.16 10.11 9.62
N ARG A 153 -9.10 10.94 10.65
CA ARG A 153 -7.89 11.07 11.49
C ARG A 153 -7.71 9.88 12.42
N ARG A 154 -8.83 9.30 12.89
CA ARG A 154 -8.85 8.18 13.84
C ARG A 154 -9.89 7.15 13.43
N VAL A 155 -9.52 5.87 13.47
CA VAL A 155 -10.44 4.75 13.34
C VAL A 155 -11.18 4.58 14.68
N LEU A 156 -12.52 4.54 14.64
CA LEU A 156 -13.39 4.33 15.80
C LEU A 156 -13.99 2.92 15.72
N HIS A 157 -14.52 2.42 16.85
CA HIS A 157 -15.11 1.08 16.93
C HIS A 157 -16.11 0.80 15.80
N ARG A 158 -17.04 1.72 15.51
CA ARG A 158 -18.01 1.59 14.40
C ARG A 158 -17.37 1.35 13.03
N HIS A 159 -16.14 1.84 12.82
CA HIS A 159 -15.44 1.64 11.54
C HIS A 159 -14.86 0.23 11.45
N LEU A 160 -14.50 -0.40 12.59
CA LEU A 160 -14.01 -1.77 12.62
C LEU A 160 -15.07 -2.80 12.27
N GLU A 161 -16.35 -2.40 12.29
CA GLU A 161 -17.48 -3.28 11.98
C GLU A 161 -17.80 -3.33 10.49
N VAL A 162 -17.18 -2.46 9.66
CA VAL A 162 -17.46 -2.42 8.22
C VAL A 162 -17.23 -3.80 7.59
N ASP A 163 -18.23 -4.27 6.86
CA ASP A 163 -18.15 -5.55 6.16
C ASP A 163 -17.52 -5.36 4.78
N SER A 164 -16.22 -5.56 4.73
CA SER A 164 -15.42 -5.41 3.53
C SER A 164 -14.24 -6.38 3.59
N PRO A 165 -13.88 -7.04 2.48
CA PRO A 165 -12.69 -7.91 2.43
C PRO A 165 -11.38 -7.14 2.67
N TYR A 166 -11.41 -5.81 2.63
CA TYR A 166 -10.28 -4.96 3.02
C TYR A 166 -10.18 -4.72 4.52
N ASN A 167 -11.20 -5.09 5.32
CA ASN A 167 -11.15 -4.90 6.77
C ASN A 167 -10.31 -6.00 7.43
N THR A 168 -9.04 -5.73 7.67
CA THR A 168 -8.09 -6.68 8.28
C THR A 168 -8.27 -6.89 9.78
N TYR A 169 -9.29 -6.29 10.41
CA TYR A 169 -9.75 -6.64 11.76
C TYR A 169 -10.73 -7.81 11.72
N LYS A 170 -11.53 -7.91 10.66
CA LYS A 170 -12.53 -8.98 10.49
C LYS A 170 -11.99 -10.17 9.71
N TYR A 171 -11.21 -9.92 8.68
CA TYR A 171 -10.73 -10.93 7.74
C TYR A 171 -9.22 -11.13 7.92
N PRO A 172 -8.77 -12.36 8.30
CA PRO A 172 -7.35 -12.67 8.40
C PRO A 172 -6.68 -12.71 7.02
N GLY A 173 -5.37 -12.54 7.00
CA GLY A 173 -4.59 -12.51 5.77
C GLY A 173 -4.49 -11.12 5.15
N LEU A 174 -3.95 -11.07 3.94
CA LEU A 174 -3.87 -9.84 3.15
C LEU A 174 -5.24 -9.49 2.56
N PRO A 175 -5.55 -8.20 2.39
CA PRO A 175 -6.73 -7.79 1.63
C PRO A 175 -6.58 -8.20 0.15
N PRO A 176 -7.66 -8.18 -0.65
CA PRO A 176 -7.65 -8.66 -2.04
C PRO A 176 -6.76 -7.86 -2.99
N GLY A 177 -6.26 -6.72 -2.56
CA GLY A 177 -5.35 -5.88 -3.33
C GLY A 177 -4.82 -4.70 -2.52
N PRO A 178 -3.93 -3.88 -3.10
CA PRO A 178 -3.32 -2.75 -2.40
C PRO A 178 -4.34 -1.65 -2.06
N ILE A 179 -4.10 -0.94 -0.96
CA ILE A 179 -4.92 0.19 -0.49
C ILE A 179 -4.41 1.54 -1.02
N CYS A 180 -3.24 1.55 -1.60
CA CYS A 180 -2.66 2.68 -2.33
C CYS A 180 -1.50 2.19 -3.19
N MET A 181 -0.95 3.07 -4.00
CA MET A 181 0.33 2.87 -4.67
C MET A 181 1.45 3.15 -3.65
N PRO A 182 2.18 2.13 -3.15
CA PRO A 182 3.24 2.30 -2.16
C PRO A 182 4.47 2.96 -2.78
N SER A 183 5.34 3.54 -1.96
CA SER A 183 6.67 3.94 -2.45
C SER A 183 7.55 2.71 -2.76
N ILE A 184 8.58 2.91 -3.58
CA ILE A 184 9.59 1.87 -3.85
C ILE A 184 10.26 1.44 -2.55
N ASP A 185 10.55 2.39 -1.65
CA ASP A 185 11.14 2.10 -0.33
C ASP A 185 10.25 1.15 0.50
N ALA A 186 8.93 1.32 0.44
CA ALA A 186 8.01 0.44 1.14
C ALA A 186 7.97 -0.97 0.52
N ILE A 187 8.04 -1.09 -0.81
CA ILE A 187 8.17 -2.39 -1.50
C ILE A 187 9.49 -3.06 -1.10
N ASP A 188 10.58 -2.32 -1.16
CA ASP A 188 11.90 -2.83 -0.79
C ASP A 188 11.99 -3.17 0.72
N ALA A 189 11.26 -2.44 1.58
CA ALA A 189 11.16 -2.74 3.00
C ALA A 189 10.45 -4.09 3.28
N VAL A 190 9.40 -4.41 2.53
CA VAL A 190 8.75 -5.73 2.62
C VAL A 190 9.68 -6.83 2.13
N LEU A 191 10.38 -6.62 1.01
CA LEU A 191 11.34 -7.58 0.46
C LEU A 191 12.57 -7.81 1.36
N ASN A 192 12.93 -6.81 2.17
CA ASN A 192 14.06 -6.85 3.10
C ASN A 192 13.58 -6.67 4.55
N TYR A 193 12.38 -7.23 4.87
CA TYR A 193 11.82 -7.11 6.20
C TYR A 193 12.84 -7.54 7.27
N GLU A 194 12.83 -6.86 8.41
CA GLU A 194 13.68 -7.17 9.55
C GLU A 194 13.22 -8.50 10.18
N ASP A 195 14.14 -9.43 10.38
CA ASP A 195 13.86 -10.70 11.02
C ASP A 195 13.84 -10.51 12.54
N HIS A 196 12.66 -10.65 13.12
CA HIS A 196 12.36 -10.53 14.54
C HIS A 196 11.04 -11.26 14.82
N ASP A 197 10.64 -11.36 16.08
CA ASP A 197 9.42 -12.05 16.53
C ASP A 197 8.35 -11.11 17.12
N TYR A 198 8.47 -9.79 16.91
CA TYR A 198 7.44 -8.83 17.29
C TYR A 198 6.11 -9.11 16.56
N LEU A 199 5.02 -8.94 17.31
CA LEU A 199 3.64 -9.11 16.81
C LEU A 199 2.80 -7.84 16.90
N TYR A 200 3.27 -6.83 17.63
CA TYR A 200 2.56 -5.59 17.91
C TYR A 200 3.49 -4.40 17.81
N PHE A 201 2.93 -3.25 17.51
CA PHE A 201 3.60 -1.96 17.62
C PHE A 201 2.58 -0.86 17.93
N CYS A 202 3.02 0.23 18.51
CA CYS A 202 2.25 1.47 18.70
C CYS A 202 3.20 2.66 18.74
N ALA A 203 2.66 3.88 18.65
CA ALA A 203 3.46 5.08 18.74
C ALA A 203 4.17 5.18 20.10
N LYS A 204 5.41 5.66 20.12
CA LYS A 204 6.21 5.87 21.33
C LYS A 204 5.63 6.98 22.19
N ALA A 205 5.73 6.79 23.51
CA ALA A 205 5.28 7.75 24.52
C ALA A 205 6.11 9.05 24.58
N ASP A 206 7.28 9.10 23.97
CA ASP A 206 8.09 10.31 23.84
C ASP A 206 7.57 11.29 22.79
N LEU A 207 6.56 10.86 22.00
CA LEU A 207 5.93 11.61 20.93
C LEU A 207 6.91 11.99 19.80
N SER A 208 7.97 11.22 19.61
CA SER A 208 8.94 11.38 18.52
C SER A 208 8.35 11.07 17.13
N GLY A 209 7.17 10.45 17.08
CA GLY A 209 6.55 9.91 15.89
C GLY A 209 7.18 8.57 15.45
N GLU A 210 7.99 7.96 16.31
CA GLU A 210 8.48 6.59 16.16
C GLU A 210 7.52 5.58 16.79
N HIS A 211 7.76 4.30 16.50
CA HIS A 211 7.00 3.21 17.09
C HIS A 211 7.83 2.42 18.12
N VAL A 212 7.13 1.86 19.09
CA VAL A 212 7.64 0.84 20.00
C VAL A 212 7.00 -0.49 19.65
N PHE A 213 7.82 -1.53 19.61
CA PHE A 213 7.43 -2.88 19.19
C PHE A 213 7.30 -3.79 20.41
N ALA A 214 6.44 -4.81 20.31
CA ALA A 214 6.15 -5.72 21.39
C ALA A 214 5.91 -7.15 20.89
N HIS A 215 6.32 -8.13 21.70
CA HIS A 215 6.13 -9.55 21.44
C HIS A 215 4.74 -10.04 21.87
N THR A 216 4.20 -9.46 22.94
CA THR A 216 2.95 -9.88 23.57
C THR A 216 1.92 -8.75 23.61
N LEU A 217 0.64 -9.14 23.66
CA LEU A 217 -0.47 -8.17 23.82
C LEU A 217 -0.35 -7.39 25.15
N ASN A 218 0.11 -8.03 26.22
CA ASN A 218 0.29 -7.36 27.52
C ASN A 218 1.36 -6.25 27.45
N GLU A 219 2.46 -6.51 26.77
CA GLU A 219 3.52 -5.53 26.52
C GLU A 219 2.99 -4.39 25.64
N HIS A 220 2.29 -4.70 24.55
CA HIS A 220 1.65 -3.72 23.69
C HIS A 220 0.67 -2.83 24.47
N ASN A 221 -0.19 -3.41 25.29
CA ASN A 221 -1.15 -2.65 26.10
C ASN A 221 -0.47 -1.69 27.07
N ARG A 222 0.64 -2.09 27.71
CA ARG A 222 1.45 -1.19 28.55
C ARG A 222 2.01 -0.01 27.76
N ASN A 223 2.54 -0.28 26.56
CA ASN A 223 3.09 0.75 25.67
C ASN A 223 2.00 1.72 25.19
N ALA A 224 0.85 1.20 24.76
CA ALA A 224 -0.30 2.00 24.33
C ALA A 224 -0.84 2.89 25.45
N GLN A 225 -0.93 2.37 26.69
CA GLN A 225 -1.31 3.17 27.86
C GLN A 225 -0.29 4.27 28.18
N ALA A 226 1.01 3.98 28.05
CA ALA A 226 2.06 4.98 28.24
C ALA A 226 1.94 6.12 27.21
N TYR A 227 1.68 5.78 25.95
CA TYR A 227 1.42 6.75 24.87
C TYR A 227 0.18 7.60 25.16
N ALA A 228 -0.95 6.98 25.54
CA ALA A 228 -2.18 7.71 25.90
C ALA A 228 -1.96 8.68 27.05
N ARG A 229 -1.23 8.27 28.12
CA ARG A 229 -0.87 9.17 29.21
C ARG A 229 0.02 10.34 28.77
N ALA A 230 0.93 10.12 27.80
CA ALA A 230 1.77 11.19 27.27
C ALA A 230 0.96 12.22 26.49
N LEU A 231 0.00 11.78 25.66
CA LEU A 231 -0.93 12.68 24.95
C LEU A 231 -1.77 13.51 25.91
N ASN A 232 -2.37 12.85 26.93
CA ASN A 232 -3.20 13.53 27.93
C ASN A 232 -2.42 14.63 28.69
N ARG A 233 -1.15 14.36 29.06
CA ARG A 233 -0.28 15.38 29.70
C ARG A 233 -0.02 16.59 28.83
N ARG A 234 -0.07 16.45 27.49
CA ARG A 234 0.09 17.57 26.53
C ARG A 234 -1.23 18.19 26.08
N GLY A 235 -2.37 17.75 26.64
CA GLY A 235 -3.69 18.24 26.23
C GLY A 235 -4.09 17.87 24.79
N ILE A 236 -3.42 16.91 24.18
CA ILE A 236 -3.72 16.42 22.83
C ILE A 236 -4.83 15.35 22.93
N ARG A 237 -6.02 15.67 22.36
CA ARG A 237 -7.19 14.77 22.33
C ARG A 237 -7.40 14.16 20.96
#